data_aa8654fd0cddfcabd950005a25ac4f86
#
_entry.id   aa8654fd0cddfcabd950005a25ac4f86
#
_cell.length_a   1.000
_cell.length_b   1.000
_cell.length_c   1.000
_cell.angle_alpha   90.00
_cell.angle_beta   90.00
_cell.angle_gamma   90.00
#
_symmetry.space_group_name_H-M   'P 1'
#
loop_
_entity.id
_entity.type
_entity.pdbx_description
1 polymer ?
#
loop_
_entity_poly.entity_id
_entity_poly.type
_entity_poly.pdbx_seq_one_letter_code
_entity_poly.pdbx_strand_id
1 'polypeptide(L)'
;LAKFYVVPFVAYLLGTSLIARWGDAWYPLLYGALVLGLVCGMAWWLPKANCLKPHWRVGTGIMVGLLGIFLWITLAHLHVEQMLASYLPSWLHPESRVAYNPFDHLGGGAVWAFIAVRIVGIAVVVPLAEELFWRGFLLRWLIDPEWEQVPLGEFTLSSCCIVTGMFTLAHPEWLAAACYALLLNGLLYWKRDLWLCVVAHGVSNLTLAIYVLLSGEWWLW
;
A
#
# COMPACT_ATOMS: atom_id res chain seq x y z
N LEU A 1 -0.20 -6.74 21.50
CA LEU A 1 0.02 -7.23 20.12
C LEU A 1 -0.26 -6.16 19.07
N ALA A 2 -1.29 -5.30 19.21
CA ALA A 2 -1.69 -4.29 18.21
C ALA A 2 -0.54 -3.43 17.67
N LYS A 3 0.45 -3.06 18.49
CA LYS A 3 1.60 -2.26 18.04
C LYS A 3 2.37 -2.88 16.86
N PHE A 4 2.43 -4.21 16.74
CA PHE A 4 3.13 -4.88 15.64
C PHE A 4 2.37 -4.82 14.32
N TYR A 5 1.09 -4.50 14.37
CA TYR A 5 0.21 -4.34 13.22
C TYR A 5 0.06 -2.86 12.81
N VAL A 6 0.13 -1.96 13.78
CA VAL A 6 -0.16 -0.52 13.57
C VAL A 6 1.11 0.29 13.33
N VAL A 7 2.16 0.07 14.15
CA VAL A 7 3.37 0.92 14.12
C VAL A 7 4.07 0.93 12.76
N PRO A 8 4.26 -0.19 12.03
CA PRO A 8 4.93 -0.14 10.72
C PRO A 8 4.21 0.76 9.72
N PHE A 9 2.87 0.65 9.65
CA PHE A 9 2.05 1.47 8.77
C PHE A 9 2.10 2.96 9.14
N VAL A 10 1.88 3.28 10.42
CA VAL A 10 1.91 4.66 10.89
C VAL A 10 3.30 5.28 10.71
N ALA A 11 4.36 4.53 10.99
CA ALA A 11 5.74 4.99 10.79
C ALA A 11 6.05 5.26 9.31
N TYR A 12 5.57 4.41 8.39
CA TYR A 12 5.69 4.66 6.96
C TYR A 12 4.92 5.91 6.54
N LEU A 13 3.65 6.03 6.92
CA LEU A 13 2.78 7.16 6.56
C LEU A 13 3.33 8.49 7.07
N LEU A 14 3.67 8.55 8.36
CA LEU A 14 4.24 9.77 8.95
C LEU A 14 5.64 10.06 8.40
N GLY A 15 6.46 9.03 8.21
CA GLY A 15 7.81 9.16 7.67
C GLY A 15 7.79 9.77 6.26
N THR A 16 6.99 9.23 5.36
CA THR A 16 6.87 9.76 3.99
C THR A 16 6.30 11.17 3.97
N SER A 17 5.29 11.46 4.80
CA SER A 17 4.71 12.80 4.93
C SER A 17 5.71 13.83 5.46
N LEU A 18 6.58 13.44 6.38
CA LEU A 18 7.65 14.31 6.89
C LEU A 18 8.74 14.52 5.83
N ILE A 19 9.17 13.47 5.16
CA ILE A 19 10.21 13.52 4.12
C ILE A 19 9.81 14.46 2.99
N ALA A 20 8.55 14.45 2.57
CA ALA A 20 8.03 15.30 1.52
C ALA A 20 8.23 16.83 1.81
N ARG A 21 8.44 17.21 3.07
CA ARG A 21 8.68 18.61 3.47
C ARG A 21 10.13 19.08 3.30
N TRP A 22 11.08 18.16 3.11
CA TRP A 22 12.52 18.47 3.05
C TRP A 22 13.03 18.75 1.64
N GLY A 23 12.16 18.64 0.63
CA GLY A 23 12.49 18.89 -0.77
C GLY A 23 13.23 17.74 -1.46
N ASP A 24 13.28 17.84 -2.79
CA ASP A 24 13.69 16.75 -3.67
C ASP A 24 15.15 16.30 -3.50
N ALA A 25 16.03 17.22 -3.11
CA ALA A 25 17.45 16.91 -2.92
C ALA A 25 17.71 15.91 -1.78
N TRP A 26 16.91 15.97 -0.70
CA TRP A 26 17.05 15.09 0.45
C TRP A 26 16.16 13.86 0.38
N TYR A 27 15.15 13.90 -0.49
CA TYR A 27 14.14 12.83 -0.60
C TYR A 27 14.76 11.43 -0.76
N PRO A 28 15.73 11.17 -1.68
CA PRO A 28 16.28 9.83 -1.87
C PRO A 28 16.98 9.27 -0.63
N LEU A 29 17.74 10.12 0.07
CA LEU A 29 18.48 9.70 1.27
C LEU A 29 17.54 9.41 2.44
N LEU A 30 16.59 10.32 2.70
CA LEU A 30 15.65 10.20 3.82
C LEU A 30 14.67 9.04 3.59
N TYR A 31 14.19 8.86 2.36
CA TYR A 31 13.36 7.72 2.00
C TYR A 31 14.12 6.39 2.17
N GLY A 32 15.38 6.35 1.72
CA GLY A 32 16.24 5.18 1.92
C GLY A 32 16.45 4.84 3.39
N ALA A 33 16.69 5.84 4.23
CA ALA A 33 16.82 5.66 5.67
C ALA A 33 15.52 5.14 6.31
N LEU A 34 14.36 5.68 5.90
CA LEU A 34 13.05 5.21 6.35
C LEU A 34 12.81 3.74 5.97
N VAL A 35 13.02 3.38 4.69
CA VAL A 35 12.85 2.00 4.22
C VAL A 35 13.77 1.04 4.97
N LEU A 36 15.05 1.39 5.14
CA LEU A 36 16.00 0.57 5.89
C LEU A 36 15.56 0.39 7.35
N GLY A 37 15.16 1.47 8.01
CA GLY A 37 14.65 1.43 9.39
C GLY A 37 13.42 0.52 9.53
N LEU A 38 12.48 0.61 8.57
CA LEU A 38 11.30 -0.25 8.54
C LEU A 38 11.65 -1.71 8.25
N VAL A 39 12.55 -2.00 7.31
CA VAL A 39 13.02 -3.37 7.04
C VAL A 39 13.63 -3.99 8.30
N CYS A 40 14.54 -3.27 8.97
CA CYS A 40 15.16 -3.75 10.22
C CYS A 40 14.11 -3.94 11.33
N GLY A 41 13.21 -2.97 11.51
CA GLY A 41 12.13 -3.04 12.49
C GLY A 41 11.18 -4.20 12.22
N MET A 42 10.74 -4.37 10.97
CA MET A 42 9.83 -5.44 10.57
C MET A 42 10.48 -6.82 10.69
N ALA A 43 11.74 -6.97 10.34
CA ALA A 43 12.47 -8.23 10.54
C ALA A 43 12.42 -8.70 12.01
N TRP A 44 12.41 -7.75 12.96
CA TRP A 44 12.25 -8.04 14.38
C TRP A 44 10.79 -8.24 14.81
N TRP A 45 9.82 -7.59 14.14
CA TRP A 45 8.39 -7.60 14.49
C TRP A 45 7.58 -8.70 13.83
N LEU A 46 7.86 -9.03 12.56
CA LEU A 46 7.10 -10.03 11.80
C LEU A 46 6.91 -11.38 12.50
N PRO A 47 7.93 -11.95 13.18
CA PRO A 47 7.75 -13.20 13.93
C PRO A 47 6.71 -13.11 15.05
N LYS A 48 6.33 -11.88 15.47
CA LYS A 48 5.36 -11.62 16.54
C LYS A 48 3.94 -11.37 16.00
N ALA A 49 3.79 -11.26 14.68
CA ALA A 49 2.50 -11.11 14.01
C ALA A 49 1.91 -12.51 13.71
N ASN A 50 1.16 -13.05 14.66
CA ASN A 50 0.69 -14.44 14.64
C ASN A 50 -0.22 -14.80 13.44
N CYS A 51 -0.82 -13.80 12.77
CA CYS A 51 -1.68 -14.03 11.61
C CYS A 51 -0.94 -14.10 10.27
N LEU A 52 0.34 -13.74 10.24
CA LEU A 52 1.15 -13.80 9.02
C LEU A 52 1.91 -15.13 8.96
N LYS A 53 1.53 -15.98 8.02
CA LYS A 53 2.11 -17.32 7.83
C LYS A 53 2.65 -17.46 6.40
N PRO A 54 3.89 -17.04 6.12
CA PRO A 54 4.47 -17.16 4.79
C PRO A 54 4.52 -18.59 4.29
N HIS A 55 4.16 -18.81 3.02
CA HIS A 55 4.20 -20.11 2.36
C HIS A 55 4.35 -19.96 0.82
N TRP A 56 4.64 -21.06 0.12
CA TRP A 56 4.91 -21.05 -1.33
C TRP A 56 3.66 -21.13 -2.22
N ARG A 57 2.49 -21.41 -1.66
CA ARG A 57 1.23 -21.52 -2.42
C ARG A 57 0.64 -20.15 -2.76
N VAL A 58 1.40 -19.32 -3.47
CA VAL A 58 1.09 -17.90 -3.71
C VAL A 58 0.40 -17.62 -5.05
N GLY A 59 0.14 -18.64 -5.88
CA GLY A 59 -0.40 -18.44 -7.24
C GLY A 59 -1.68 -17.60 -7.28
N THR A 60 -2.62 -17.81 -6.35
CA THR A 60 -3.84 -17.00 -6.26
C THR A 60 -3.51 -15.52 -5.93
N GLY A 61 -2.58 -15.29 -5.00
CA GLY A 61 -2.11 -13.93 -4.68
C GLY A 61 -1.51 -13.24 -5.89
N ILE A 62 -0.63 -13.93 -6.65
CA ILE A 62 -0.03 -13.39 -7.87
C ILE A 62 -1.11 -13.03 -8.90
N MET A 63 -2.08 -13.92 -9.17
CA MET A 63 -3.15 -13.65 -10.13
C MET A 63 -4.01 -12.45 -9.72
N VAL A 64 -4.38 -12.37 -8.43
CA VAL A 64 -5.16 -11.25 -7.90
C VAL A 64 -4.35 -9.96 -7.96
N GLY A 65 -3.05 -10.01 -7.68
CA GLY A 65 -2.17 -8.85 -7.78
C GLY A 65 -2.06 -8.31 -9.20
N LEU A 66 -1.88 -9.18 -10.20
CA LEU A 66 -1.84 -8.78 -11.61
C LEU A 66 -3.18 -8.23 -12.10
N LEU A 67 -4.29 -8.85 -11.72
CA LEU A 67 -5.63 -8.31 -12.00
C LEU A 67 -5.82 -6.94 -11.33
N GLY A 68 -5.42 -6.83 -10.08
CA GLY A 68 -5.57 -5.61 -9.29
C GLY A 68 -4.82 -4.42 -9.89
N ILE A 69 -3.57 -4.62 -10.32
CA ILE A 69 -2.80 -3.54 -10.94
C ILE A 69 -3.30 -3.17 -12.33
N PHE A 70 -3.77 -4.14 -13.11
CA PHE A 70 -4.41 -3.86 -14.39
C PHE A 70 -5.65 -2.96 -14.20
N LEU A 71 -6.51 -3.31 -13.23
CA LEU A 71 -7.67 -2.49 -12.88
C LEU A 71 -7.24 -1.11 -12.37
N TRP A 72 -6.24 -1.03 -11.48
CA TRP A 72 -5.74 0.24 -10.95
C TRP A 72 -5.30 1.19 -12.05
N ILE A 73 -4.39 0.75 -12.93
CA ILE A 73 -3.88 1.58 -14.04
C ILE A 73 -5.03 2.03 -14.95
N THR A 74 -5.92 1.10 -15.32
CA THR A 74 -7.06 1.40 -16.19
C THR A 74 -7.99 2.46 -15.56
N LEU A 75 -8.32 2.30 -14.27
CA LEU A 75 -9.23 3.21 -13.57
C LEU A 75 -8.58 4.56 -13.27
N ALA A 76 -7.29 4.58 -12.93
CA ALA A 76 -6.55 5.82 -12.69
C ALA A 76 -6.51 6.73 -13.93
N HIS A 77 -6.40 6.15 -15.13
CA HIS A 77 -6.45 6.91 -16.39
C HIS A 77 -7.83 7.50 -16.72
N LEU A 78 -8.89 7.07 -16.01
CA LEU A 78 -10.22 7.69 -16.19
C LEU A 78 -10.34 9.06 -15.50
N HIS A 79 -9.42 9.38 -14.57
CA HIS A 79 -9.39 10.65 -13.81
C HIS A 79 -10.75 11.03 -13.18
N VAL A 80 -11.50 10.03 -12.70
CA VAL A 80 -12.87 10.20 -12.15
C VAL A 80 -12.88 11.20 -10.99
N GLU A 81 -11.86 11.19 -10.16
CA GLU A 81 -11.69 12.07 -9.01
C GLU A 81 -11.66 13.54 -9.42
N GLN A 82 -10.97 13.85 -10.51
CA GLN A 82 -10.88 15.22 -11.06
C GLN A 82 -12.23 15.67 -11.62
N MET A 83 -12.97 14.77 -12.24
CA MET A 83 -14.32 15.07 -12.72
C MET A 83 -15.29 15.34 -11.56
N LEU A 84 -15.14 14.63 -10.45
CA LEU A 84 -15.98 14.79 -9.25
C LEU A 84 -15.55 15.97 -8.37
N ALA A 85 -14.31 16.44 -8.46
CA ALA A 85 -13.77 17.49 -7.62
C ALA A 85 -14.64 18.77 -7.60
N SER A 86 -15.23 19.14 -8.75
CA SER A 86 -16.11 20.31 -8.84
C SER A 86 -17.42 20.19 -8.03
N TYR A 87 -17.82 18.99 -7.66
CA TYR A 87 -19.02 18.70 -6.88
C TYR A 87 -18.73 18.46 -5.39
N LEU A 88 -17.45 18.41 -5.01
CA LEU A 88 -17.01 18.12 -3.65
C LEU A 88 -16.57 19.37 -2.91
N PRO A 89 -16.73 19.43 -1.57
CA PRO A 89 -16.09 20.47 -0.76
C PRO A 89 -14.58 20.44 -0.94
N SER A 90 -13.92 21.60 -0.89
CA SER A 90 -12.48 21.74 -1.14
C SER A 90 -11.59 20.86 -0.24
N TRP A 91 -12.01 20.57 0.99
CA TRP A 91 -11.30 19.70 1.92
C TRP A 91 -11.38 18.20 1.58
N LEU A 92 -12.27 17.83 0.63
CA LEU A 92 -12.37 16.47 0.07
C LEU A 92 -11.77 16.34 -1.33
N HIS A 93 -11.17 17.43 -1.86
CA HIS A 93 -10.51 17.30 -3.16
C HIS A 93 -9.33 16.34 -3.04
N PRO A 94 -9.23 15.34 -3.94
CA PRO A 94 -8.09 14.45 -3.97
C PRO A 94 -6.81 15.25 -4.23
N GLU A 95 -5.79 15.03 -3.42
CA GLU A 95 -4.49 15.62 -3.67
C GLU A 95 -3.89 15.00 -4.95
N SER A 96 -3.49 15.84 -5.90
CA SER A 96 -2.73 15.36 -7.05
C SER A 96 -1.34 14.91 -6.59
N ARG A 97 -0.90 13.73 -7.00
CA ARG A 97 0.48 13.31 -6.77
C ARG A 97 1.44 14.25 -7.50
N VAL A 98 2.43 14.74 -6.77
CA VAL A 98 3.58 15.39 -7.39
C VAL A 98 4.47 14.28 -7.96
N ALA A 99 4.60 14.26 -9.29
CA ALA A 99 5.45 13.28 -9.96
C ALA A 99 6.92 13.51 -9.56
N TYR A 100 7.56 12.48 -8.99
CA TYR A 100 9.00 12.51 -8.72
C TYR A 100 9.72 11.58 -9.69
N ASN A 101 10.38 12.17 -10.69
CA ASN A 101 11.22 11.43 -11.60
C ASN A 101 12.67 11.40 -11.08
N PRO A 102 13.19 10.27 -10.60
CA PRO A 102 14.54 10.21 -10.04
C PRO A 102 15.65 10.54 -11.05
N PHE A 103 15.39 10.40 -12.35
CA PHE A 103 16.37 10.74 -13.39
C PHE A 103 16.59 12.25 -13.53
N ASP A 104 15.66 13.08 -13.06
CA ASP A 104 15.79 14.54 -13.08
C ASP A 104 16.62 15.06 -11.90
N HIS A 105 16.78 14.25 -10.83
CA HIS A 105 17.40 14.67 -9.57
C HIS A 105 18.70 13.92 -9.26
N LEU A 106 18.91 12.73 -9.82
CA LEU A 106 20.04 11.86 -9.54
C LEU A 106 20.76 11.45 -10.84
N GLY A 107 22.09 11.33 -10.76
CA GLY A 107 22.93 10.91 -11.88
C GLY A 107 23.60 9.55 -11.67
N GLY A 108 24.06 8.94 -12.78
CA GLY A 108 24.87 7.73 -12.77
C GLY A 108 24.23 6.55 -12.03
N GLY A 109 25.04 5.87 -11.21
CA GLY A 109 24.57 4.72 -10.43
C GLY A 109 23.60 5.06 -9.27
N ALA A 110 23.58 6.32 -8.82
CA ALA A 110 22.75 6.73 -7.67
C ALA A 110 21.25 6.64 -7.99
N VAL A 111 20.85 6.95 -9.24
CA VAL A 111 19.46 6.82 -9.67
C VAL A 111 18.96 5.37 -9.57
N TRP A 112 19.74 4.41 -10.01
CA TRP A 112 19.38 3.00 -9.98
C TRP A 112 19.39 2.44 -8.56
N ALA A 113 20.33 2.89 -7.72
CA ALA A 113 20.36 2.54 -6.31
C ALA A 113 19.10 3.04 -5.59
N PHE A 114 18.68 4.27 -5.86
CA PHE A 114 17.43 4.82 -5.30
C PHE A 114 16.19 4.07 -5.82
N ILE A 115 16.11 3.79 -7.12
CA ILE A 115 15.01 3.00 -7.72
C ILE A 115 14.92 1.62 -7.06
N ALA A 116 16.04 0.93 -6.85
CA ALA A 116 16.05 -0.36 -6.17
C ALA A 116 15.52 -0.27 -4.73
N VAL A 117 15.96 0.73 -3.97
CA VAL A 117 15.46 0.99 -2.60
C VAL A 117 13.96 1.31 -2.63
N ARG A 118 13.51 2.12 -3.58
CA ARG A 118 12.10 2.48 -3.71
C ARG A 118 11.23 1.26 -4.07
N ILE A 119 11.70 0.39 -4.96
CA ILE A 119 11.02 -0.87 -5.29
C ILE A 119 10.89 -1.76 -4.04
N VAL A 120 11.97 -1.93 -3.26
CA VAL A 120 11.89 -2.67 -2.00
C VAL A 120 10.87 -2.03 -1.05
N GLY A 121 10.87 -0.70 -0.94
CA GLY A 121 9.90 0.03 -0.12
C GLY A 121 8.47 -0.28 -0.53
N ILE A 122 8.12 -0.04 -1.80
CA ILE A 122 6.72 -0.15 -2.26
C ILE A 122 6.26 -1.58 -2.51
N ALA A 123 7.14 -2.51 -2.90
CA ALA A 123 6.74 -3.89 -3.23
C ALA A 123 6.88 -4.87 -2.05
N VAL A 124 7.62 -4.50 -1.00
CA VAL A 124 7.80 -5.38 0.17
C VAL A 124 7.34 -4.70 1.46
N VAL A 125 7.91 -3.53 1.79
CA VAL A 125 7.66 -2.88 3.09
C VAL A 125 6.22 -2.38 3.19
N VAL A 126 5.74 -1.68 2.16
CA VAL A 126 4.36 -1.12 2.13
C VAL A 126 3.32 -2.24 2.19
N PRO A 127 3.35 -3.28 1.34
CA PRO A 127 2.39 -4.37 1.42
C PRO A 127 2.36 -5.06 2.78
N LEU A 128 3.52 -5.34 3.37
CA LEU A 128 3.58 -5.93 4.70
C LEU A 128 2.96 -5.02 5.77
N ALA A 129 3.32 -3.74 5.77
CA ALA A 129 2.82 -2.78 6.75
C ALA A 129 1.31 -2.55 6.60
N GLU A 130 0.85 -2.35 5.36
CA GLU A 130 -0.54 -2.07 5.06
C GLU A 130 -1.46 -3.27 5.28
N GLU A 131 -1.08 -4.46 4.82
CA GLU A 131 -1.93 -5.62 4.99
C GLU A 131 -2.02 -6.06 6.46
N LEU A 132 -0.93 -5.93 7.23
CA LEU A 132 -0.98 -6.12 8.68
C LEU A 132 -1.96 -5.13 9.31
N PHE A 133 -1.91 -3.85 8.94
CA PHE A 133 -2.80 -2.83 9.49
C PHE A 133 -4.25 -3.02 9.04
N TRP A 134 -4.50 -3.00 7.73
CA TRP A 134 -5.87 -3.01 7.20
C TRP A 134 -6.58 -4.33 7.44
N ARG A 135 -5.95 -5.46 7.05
CA ARG A 135 -6.56 -6.80 7.01
C ARG A 135 -6.24 -7.61 8.25
N GLY A 136 -5.04 -7.46 8.78
CA GLY A 136 -4.61 -8.15 9.99
C GLY A 136 -5.20 -7.57 11.27
N PHE A 137 -5.39 -6.26 11.33
CA PHE A 137 -5.85 -5.56 12.53
C PHE A 137 -7.21 -4.88 12.34
N LEU A 138 -7.31 -3.84 11.51
CA LEU A 138 -8.45 -2.92 11.51
C LEU A 138 -9.77 -3.60 11.11
N LEU A 139 -9.79 -4.45 10.08
CA LEU A 139 -10.98 -5.22 9.71
C LEU A 139 -11.54 -6.01 10.89
N ARG A 140 -10.66 -6.61 11.67
CA ARG A 140 -11.03 -7.46 12.81
C ARG A 140 -11.43 -6.63 14.03
N TRP A 141 -10.70 -5.54 14.29
CA TRP A 141 -10.98 -4.62 15.41
C TRP A 141 -12.33 -3.92 15.27
N LEU A 142 -12.76 -3.63 14.04
CA LEU A 142 -14.09 -3.07 13.78
C LEU A 142 -15.23 -4.08 14.00
N ILE A 143 -14.92 -5.37 14.04
CA ILE A 143 -15.89 -6.42 14.39
C ILE A 143 -15.97 -6.57 15.91
N ASP A 144 -14.82 -6.69 16.56
CA ASP A 144 -14.70 -6.82 18.00
C ASP A 144 -13.41 -6.16 18.51
N PRO A 145 -13.43 -5.34 19.58
CA PRO A 145 -12.24 -4.79 20.21
C PRO A 145 -11.21 -5.86 20.64
N GLU A 146 -11.66 -7.08 20.98
CA GLU A 146 -10.82 -8.25 21.22
C GLU A 146 -10.43 -8.93 19.88
N TRP A 147 -9.99 -8.13 18.94
CA TRP A 147 -9.71 -8.48 17.53
C TRP A 147 -8.84 -9.73 17.35
N GLU A 148 -8.04 -10.09 18.32
CA GLU A 148 -7.18 -11.28 18.27
C GLU A 148 -8.02 -12.58 18.25
N GLN A 149 -9.22 -12.54 18.80
CA GLN A 149 -10.18 -13.66 18.82
C GLN A 149 -11.00 -13.73 17.53
N VAL A 150 -11.10 -12.63 16.77
CA VAL A 150 -11.83 -12.60 15.51
C VAL A 150 -11.03 -13.37 14.44
N PRO A 151 -11.59 -14.40 13.78
CA PRO A 151 -10.89 -15.14 12.73
C PRO A 151 -10.49 -14.25 11.56
N LEU A 152 -9.35 -14.57 10.90
CA LEU A 152 -9.01 -13.93 9.63
C LEU A 152 -10.09 -14.22 8.58
N GLY A 153 -10.51 -13.18 7.86
CA GLY A 153 -11.55 -13.29 6.84
C GLY A 153 -12.97 -13.44 7.41
N GLU A 154 -13.19 -13.07 8.67
CA GLU A 154 -14.53 -12.85 9.18
C GLU A 154 -15.13 -11.61 8.52
N PHE A 155 -16.38 -11.73 8.03
CA PHE A 155 -17.04 -10.69 7.25
C PHE A 155 -18.13 -9.99 8.07
N THR A 156 -18.06 -8.66 8.10
CA THR A 156 -19.24 -7.81 8.38
C THR A 156 -19.28 -6.69 7.33
N LEU A 157 -20.47 -6.29 6.93
CA LEU A 157 -20.65 -5.23 5.95
C LEU A 157 -20.03 -3.91 6.46
N SER A 158 -20.20 -3.59 7.74
CA SER A 158 -19.66 -2.39 8.36
C SER A 158 -18.12 -2.35 8.32
N SER A 159 -17.44 -3.41 8.74
CA SER A 159 -15.97 -3.46 8.71
C SER A 159 -15.43 -3.38 7.28
N CYS A 160 -16.08 -4.07 6.34
CA CYS A 160 -15.71 -4.03 4.93
C CYS A 160 -15.86 -2.61 4.35
N CYS A 161 -17.00 -1.96 4.56
CA CYS A 161 -17.24 -0.61 4.05
C CYS A 161 -16.32 0.43 4.69
N ILE A 162 -16.11 0.39 6.01
CA ILE A 162 -15.25 1.35 6.72
C ILE A 162 -13.80 1.20 6.24
N VAL A 163 -13.26 -0.03 6.21
CA VAL A 163 -11.86 -0.25 5.78
C VAL A 163 -11.68 0.12 4.31
N THR A 164 -12.63 -0.24 3.44
CA THR A 164 -12.59 0.17 2.03
C THR A 164 -12.59 1.70 1.90
N GLY A 165 -13.47 2.39 2.63
CA GLY A 165 -13.53 3.85 2.64
C GLY A 165 -12.25 4.51 3.13
N MET A 166 -11.69 4.04 4.26
CA MET A 166 -10.44 4.56 4.81
C MET A 166 -9.26 4.30 3.88
N PHE A 167 -9.17 3.11 3.28
CA PHE A 167 -8.15 2.80 2.29
C PHE A 167 -8.27 3.71 1.07
N THR A 168 -9.48 3.94 0.58
CA THR A 168 -9.77 4.86 -0.53
C THR A 168 -9.28 6.27 -0.24
N LEU A 169 -9.62 6.82 0.93
CA LEU A 169 -9.22 8.18 1.33
C LEU A 169 -7.71 8.32 1.57
N ALA A 170 -6.99 7.23 1.76
CA ALA A 170 -5.53 7.23 1.89
C ALA A 170 -4.80 7.29 0.53
N HIS A 171 -5.53 7.25 -0.59
CA HIS A 171 -4.97 7.26 -1.95
C HIS A 171 -5.60 8.37 -2.79
N PRO A 172 -4.85 8.98 -3.71
CA PRO A 172 -5.40 10.01 -4.60
C PRO A 172 -6.38 9.44 -5.64
N GLU A 173 -6.14 8.22 -6.12
CA GLU A 173 -6.96 7.54 -7.15
C GLU A 173 -8.11 6.77 -6.49
N TRP A 174 -9.16 7.47 -6.06
CA TRP A 174 -10.23 6.92 -5.22
C TRP A 174 -10.97 5.72 -5.83
N LEU A 175 -11.34 5.81 -7.12
CA LEU A 175 -12.05 4.72 -7.76
C LEU A 175 -11.18 3.46 -7.85
N ALA A 176 -9.93 3.62 -8.26
CA ALA A 176 -8.96 2.53 -8.31
C ALA A 176 -8.72 1.94 -6.91
N ALA A 177 -8.52 2.80 -5.91
CA ALA A 177 -8.29 2.39 -4.53
C ALA A 177 -9.48 1.64 -3.93
N ALA A 178 -10.72 2.11 -4.16
CA ALA A 178 -11.92 1.43 -3.70
C ALA A 178 -12.05 0.03 -4.31
N CYS A 179 -11.89 -0.08 -5.63
CA CYS A 179 -11.93 -1.37 -6.34
C CYS A 179 -10.82 -2.32 -5.84
N TYR A 180 -9.62 -1.81 -5.64
CA TYR A 180 -8.50 -2.59 -5.17
C TYR A 180 -8.67 -3.05 -3.71
N ALA A 181 -9.17 -2.16 -2.83
CA ALA A 181 -9.48 -2.52 -1.45
C ALA A 181 -10.52 -3.64 -1.38
N LEU A 182 -11.59 -3.56 -2.18
CA LEU A 182 -12.61 -4.61 -2.27
C LEU A 182 -12.05 -5.92 -2.81
N LEU A 183 -11.15 -5.85 -3.79
CA LEU A 183 -10.50 -7.04 -4.36
C LEU A 183 -9.64 -7.76 -3.30
N LEU A 184 -8.83 -7.03 -2.53
CA LEU A 184 -8.01 -7.61 -1.46
C LEU A 184 -8.85 -8.07 -0.26
N ASN A 185 -9.90 -7.34 0.12
CA ASN A 185 -10.84 -7.78 1.14
C ASN A 185 -11.54 -9.09 0.71
N GLY A 186 -11.99 -9.15 -0.55
CA GLY A 186 -12.57 -10.37 -1.13
C GLY A 186 -11.61 -11.55 -1.14
N LEU A 187 -10.33 -11.32 -1.46
CA LEU A 187 -9.29 -12.35 -1.38
C LEU A 187 -9.13 -12.88 0.05
N LEU A 188 -9.11 -11.98 1.06
CA LEU A 188 -9.03 -12.36 2.45
C LEU A 188 -10.26 -13.17 2.90
N TYR A 189 -11.48 -12.73 2.56
CA TYR A 189 -12.72 -13.43 2.90
C TYR A 189 -12.79 -14.83 2.28
N TRP A 190 -12.32 -14.94 1.03
CA TRP A 190 -12.29 -16.23 0.31
C TRP A 190 -11.23 -17.19 0.85
N LYS A 191 -10.00 -16.71 1.03
CA LYS A 191 -8.85 -17.58 1.37
C LYS A 191 -8.54 -17.65 2.86
N ARG A 192 -9.01 -16.67 3.65
CA ARG A 192 -8.68 -16.52 5.07
C ARG A 192 -7.18 -16.53 5.35
N ASP A 193 -6.42 -15.94 4.43
CA ASP A 193 -4.96 -15.99 4.38
C ASP A 193 -4.38 -14.60 4.09
N LEU A 194 -3.80 -13.99 5.12
CA LEU A 194 -3.22 -12.67 5.03
C LEU A 194 -1.98 -12.62 4.14
N TRP A 195 -1.21 -13.74 4.09
CA TRP A 195 -0.02 -13.81 3.25
C TRP A 195 -0.35 -13.67 1.77
N LEU A 196 -1.46 -14.22 1.31
CA LEU A 196 -1.91 -14.04 -0.07
C LEU A 196 -2.26 -12.59 -0.39
N CYS A 197 -2.81 -11.83 0.57
CA CYS A 197 -3.06 -10.38 0.39
C CYS A 197 -1.75 -9.60 0.30
N VAL A 198 -0.77 -9.91 1.15
CA VAL A 198 0.58 -9.31 1.09
C VAL A 198 1.24 -9.58 -0.27
N VAL A 199 1.16 -10.83 -0.75
CA VAL A 199 1.73 -11.20 -2.06
C VAL A 199 0.99 -10.50 -3.20
N ALA A 200 -0.34 -10.47 -3.17
CA ALA A 200 -1.13 -9.76 -4.19
C ALA A 200 -0.76 -8.28 -4.25
N HIS A 201 -0.69 -7.61 -3.11
CA HIS A 201 -0.32 -6.21 -3.01
C HIS A 201 1.13 -5.97 -3.47
N GLY A 202 2.08 -6.81 -3.04
CA GLY A 202 3.48 -6.72 -3.47
C GLY A 202 3.67 -6.90 -4.97
N VAL A 203 2.96 -7.87 -5.57
CA VAL A 203 2.97 -8.10 -7.02
C VAL A 203 2.38 -6.91 -7.76
N SER A 204 1.27 -6.35 -7.28
CA SER A 204 0.68 -5.13 -7.87
C SER A 204 1.67 -3.98 -7.89
N ASN A 205 2.28 -3.68 -6.75
CA ASN A 205 3.21 -2.56 -6.63
C ASN A 205 4.51 -2.77 -7.41
N LEU A 206 5.02 -4.01 -7.45
CA LEU A 206 6.18 -4.33 -8.28
C LEU A 206 5.86 -4.16 -9.78
N THR A 207 4.70 -4.64 -10.22
CA THR A 207 4.26 -4.50 -11.61
C THR A 207 4.02 -3.03 -11.96
N LEU A 208 3.45 -2.23 -11.04
CA LEU A 208 3.33 -0.79 -11.20
C LEU A 208 4.69 -0.11 -11.36
N ALA A 209 5.68 -0.48 -10.53
CA ALA A 209 7.03 0.06 -10.64
C ALA A 209 7.65 -0.22 -12.01
N ILE A 210 7.51 -1.46 -12.51
CA ILE A 210 7.98 -1.83 -13.85
C ILE A 210 7.23 -1.02 -14.91
N TYR A 211 5.92 -0.89 -14.80
CA TYR A 211 5.11 -0.09 -15.73
C TYR A 211 5.58 1.36 -15.78
N VAL A 212 5.76 2.02 -14.63
CA VAL A 212 6.23 3.42 -14.56
C VAL A 212 7.62 3.58 -15.17
N LEU A 213 8.55 2.66 -14.92
CA LEU A 213 9.88 2.69 -15.49
C LEU A 213 9.87 2.54 -17.02
N LEU A 214 8.91 1.81 -17.59
CA LEU A 214 8.79 1.60 -19.03
C LEU A 214 8.00 2.71 -19.74
N SER A 215 6.93 3.22 -19.09
CA SER A 215 6.03 4.24 -19.67
C SER A 215 6.49 5.68 -19.41
N GLY A 216 7.24 5.91 -18.33
CA GLY A 216 7.59 7.25 -17.87
C GLY A 216 6.46 7.97 -17.14
N GLU A 217 5.39 7.26 -16.75
CA GLU A 217 4.22 7.84 -16.05
C GLU A 217 4.49 8.00 -14.54
N TRP A 218 5.44 8.85 -14.19
CA TRP A 218 5.90 9.05 -12.81
C TRP A 218 4.81 9.55 -11.83
N TRP A 219 3.71 10.05 -12.34
CA TRP A 219 2.56 10.45 -11.52
C TRP A 219 1.83 9.28 -10.85
N LEU A 220 2.04 8.05 -11.33
CA LEU A 220 1.49 6.84 -10.73
C LEU A 220 2.36 6.28 -9.58
N TRP A 221 3.51 6.92 -9.31
CA TRP A 221 4.51 6.32 -8.41
C TRP A 221 4.86 7.16 -7.18
#